data_570b5c2e607580e914611bdc197272c5
#
_entry.id   570b5c2e607580e914611bdc197272c5
#
_cell.length_a   1.000
_cell.length_b   1.000
_cell.length_c   1.000
_cell.angle_alpha   90.00
_cell.angle_beta   90.00
_cell.angle_gamma   90.00
#
_symmetry.space_group_name_H-M   'P 1'
#
loop_
_entity.id
_entity.type
_entity.pdbx_description
1 polymer ?
#
loop_
_entity_poly.entity_id
_entity_poly.type
_entity_poly.pdbx_seq_one_letter_code
_entity_poly.pdbx_strand_id
1 'polypeptide(L)'
;MSLRAIITGMAMVLFAANVWPPLLASLGVPLAATIEVAFLGFFVWWARGGGPPQRTHAARVLAFRSGALSPAQCGWGVIAALAFAVTIHAAIVLLFRFVPYPTEAFRRGYDLSFISSLPWRWVAVVVSAISAGMCEETGFRGYLQQPIEQRHGARTAILVSSFFFLLMHLNQAWAMIGMLPIVFGAGVLLGLLAWSSGSLMPGMIGHIVMDIGLFAYWWTGLAGNFTARPLSEVGIDQPFVITSAVLVTALVVELLAAWRLRQSTTVAR
;
A
#
# COMPACT_ATOMS: atom_id res chain seq x y z
N MET A 1 15.04 -15.54 14.88
CA MET A 1 15.21 -14.53 13.81
C MET A 1 13.89 -14.03 13.25
N SER A 2 12.93 -14.89 12.92
CA SER A 2 11.61 -14.48 12.39
C SER A 2 10.82 -13.60 13.36
N LEU A 3 10.77 -13.92 14.64
CA LEU A 3 10.10 -13.10 15.66
C LEU A 3 10.69 -11.67 15.72
N ARG A 4 12.03 -11.55 15.68
CA ARG A 4 12.68 -10.22 15.66
C ARG A 4 12.31 -9.44 14.42
N ALA A 5 12.24 -10.06 13.24
CA ALA A 5 11.83 -9.41 12.00
C ALA A 5 10.38 -8.91 12.08
N ILE A 6 9.47 -9.75 12.61
CA ILE A 6 8.06 -9.39 12.83
C ILE A 6 7.98 -8.18 13.77
N ILE A 7 8.60 -8.26 14.95
CA ILE A 7 8.57 -7.17 15.95
C ILE A 7 9.15 -5.88 15.35
N THR A 8 10.28 -5.96 14.63
CA THR A 8 10.92 -4.77 14.06
C THR A 8 10.06 -4.17 12.95
N GLY A 9 9.54 -4.99 12.03
CA GLY A 9 8.67 -4.52 10.95
C GLY A 9 7.39 -3.89 11.48
N MET A 10 6.73 -4.55 12.43
CA MET A 10 5.52 -4.01 13.07
C MET A 10 5.80 -2.71 13.83
N ALA A 11 6.90 -2.64 14.58
CA ALA A 11 7.29 -1.41 15.28
C ALA A 11 7.56 -0.25 14.30
N MET A 12 8.20 -0.52 13.15
CA MET A 12 8.42 0.47 12.10
C MET A 12 7.10 1.02 11.55
N VAL A 13 6.14 0.14 11.24
CA VAL A 13 4.82 0.56 10.75
C VAL A 13 4.07 1.34 11.82
N LEU A 14 3.95 0.78 13.02
CA LEU A 14 3.20 1.41 14.12
C LEU A 14 3.76 2.80 14.48
N PHE A 15 5.08 2.95 14.48
CA PHE A 15 5.70 4.25 14.75
C PHE A 15 5.46 5.22 13.60
N ALA A 16 5.85 4.84 12.37
CA ALA A 16 5.90 5.75 11.25
C ALA A 16 4.50 6.13 10.73
N ALA A 17 3.57 5.17 10.63
CA ALA A 17 2.22 5.46 10.14
C ALA A 17 1.36 6.27 11.15
N ASN A 18 1.78 6.38 12.40
CA ASN A 18 1.05 7.15 13.42
C ASN A 18 1.61 8.58 13.65
N VAL A 19 2.54 9.06 12.84
CA VAL A 19 3.06 10.43 12.94
C VAL A 19 2.08 11.43 12.30
N TRP A 20 1.61 11.14 11.11
CA TRP A 20 0.77 12.03 10.31
C TRP A 20 -0.57 12.43 10.96
N PRO A 21 -1.43 11.49 11.46
CA PRO A 21 -2.75 11.86 11.94
C PRO A 21 -2.74 12.90 13.08
N PRO A 22 -1.91 12.78 14.14
CA PRO A 22 -1.87 13.80 15.19
C PRO A 22 -1.28 15.14 14.71
N LEU A 23 -0.34 15.14 13.78
CA LEU A 23 0.18 16.37 13.17
C LEU A 23 -0.93 17.11 12.44
N LEU A 24 -1.69 16.41 11.60
CA LEU A 24 -2.81 16.96 10.85
C LEU A 24 -3.90 17.54 11.76
N ALA A 25 -4.24 16.80 12.80
CA ALA A 25 -5.28 17.22 13.76
C ALA A 25 -4.88 18.45 14.58
N SER A 26 -3.57 18.63 14.86
CA SER A 26 -3.09 19.64 15.81
C SER A 26 -2.57 20.92 15.17
N LEU A 27 -1.99 20.85 13.96
CA LEU A 27 -1.18 21.95 13.40
C LEU A 27 -1.77 22.56 12.11
N GLY A 28 -2.84 21.98 11.59
CA GLY A 28 -3.36 22.33 10.27
C GLY A 28 -2.45 21.83 9.12
N VAL A 29 -3.02 21.72 7.91
CA VAL A 29 -2.40 21.01 6.78
C VAL A 29 -1.02 21.56 6.37
N PRO A 30 -0.80 22.89 6.21
CA PRO A 30 0.49 23.38 5.69
C PRO A 30 1.67 22.99 6.59
N LEU A 31 1.54 23.24 7.89
CA LEU A 31 2.62 22.95 8.85
C LEU A 31 2.77 21.44 9.07
N ALA A 32 1.65 20.71 9.21
CA ALA A 32 1.65 19.26 9.34
C ALA A 32 2.34 18.58 8.14
N ALA A 33 1.99 18.97 6.90
CA ALA A 33 2.59 18.43 5.70
C ALA A 33 4.09 18.73 5.60
N THR A 34 4.53 19.93 6.01
CA THR A 34 5.96 20.27 6.03
C THR A 34 6.73 19.38 7.00
N ILE A 35 6.20 19.18 8.21
CA ILE A 35 6.83 18.31 9.23
C ILE A 35 6.83 16.85 8.76
N GLU A 36 5.72 16.38 8.19
CA GLU A 36 5.63 15.00 7.69
C GLU A 36 6.62 14.73 6.56
N VAL A 37 6.75 15.63 5.60
CA VAL A 37 7.74 15.48 4.51
C VAL A 37 9.17 15.45 5.07
N ALA A 38 9.49 16.30 6.04
CA ALA A 38 10.78 16.27 6.72
C ALA A 38 11.00 14.96 7.49
N PHE A 39 9.97 14.49 8.20
CA PHE A 39 9.98 13.20 8.89
C PHE A 39 10.20 12.04 7.93
N LEU A 40 9.46 11.97 6.82
CA LEU A 40 9.61 10.92 5.81
C LEU A 40 11.01 10.92 5.17
N GLY A 41 11.56 12.09 4.89
CA GLY A 41 12.94 12.22 4.42
C GLY A 41 13.94 11.65 5.43
N PHE A 42 13.81 12.00 6.70
CA PHE A 42 14.64 11.45 7.78
C PHE A 42 14.42 9.95 7.96
N PHE A 43 13.17 9.48 7.95
CA PHE A 43 12.79 8.08 8.07
C PHE A 43 13.46 7.22 6.97
N VAL A 44 13.34 7.64 5.71
CA VAL A 44 13.97 6.94 4.58
C VAL A 44 15.49 6.96 4.68
N TRP A 45 16.07 8.11 5.00
CA TRP A 45 17.52 8.22 5.21
C TRP A 45 18.00 7.22 6.28
N TRP A 46 17.32 7.17 7.42
CA TRP A 46 17.66 6.26 8.49
C TRP A 46 17.38 4.79 8.13
N ALA A 47 16.24 4.50 7.54
CA ALA A 47 15.86 3.14 7.15
C ALA A 47 16.81 2.54 6.10
N ARG A 48 17.40 3.39 5.24
CA ARG A 48 18.46 3.01 4.27
C ARG A 48 19.85 2.85 4.89
N GLY A 49 19.98 2.91 6.20
CA GLY A 49 21.24 2.74 6.90
C GLY A 49 21.89 4.05 7.36
N GLY A 50 21.31 5.22 7.13
CA GLY A 50 21.82 6.50 7.61
C GLY A 50 21.84 6.57 9.15
N GLY A 51 22.78 7.33 9.70
CA GLY A 51 22.85 7.61 11.13
C GLY A 51 23.05 6.40 12.08
N PRO A 52 23.00 6.67 13.39
CA PRO A 52 23.12 5.63 14.41
C PRO A 52 21.88 4.71 14.49
N PRO A 53 22.04 3.49 15.05
CA PRO A 53 23.26 2.87 15.50
C PRO A 53 24.03 2.22 14.33
N GLN A 54 25.32 2.48 14.20
CA GLN A 54 26.16 1.97 13.11
C GLN A 54 26.17 0.44 13.00
N ARG A 55 26.07 -0.26 14.14
CA ARG A 55 25.98 -1.74 14.20
C ARG A 55 24.81 -2.32 13.40
N THR A 56 23.77 -1.53 13.09
CA THR A 56 22.60 -1.98 12.32
C THR A 56 22.64 -1.51 10.86
N HIS A 57 23.66 -0.76 10.44
CA HIS A 57 23.74 -0.20 9.10
C HIS A 57 23.50 -1.24 8.00
N ALA A 58 24.32 -2.31 7.95
CA ALA A 58 24.21 -3.35 6.94
C ALA A 58 22.83 -4.03 6.93
N ALA A 59 22.25 -4.29 8.11
CA ALA A 59 20.93 -4.88 8.23
C ALA A 59 19.82 -3.94 7.71
N ARG A 60 19.95 -2.62 7.92
CA ARG A 60 18.99 -1.62 7.43
C ARG A 60 19.08 -1.47 5.91
N VAL A 61 20.29 -1.37 5.35
CA VAL A 61 20.51 -1.34 3.90
C VAL A 61 19.86 -2.55 3.22
N LEU A 62 20.07 -3.74 3.79
CA LEU A 62 19.53 -4.97 3.25
C LEU A 62 17.99 -5.00 3.36
N ALA A 63 17.42 -4.62 4.51
CA ALA A 63 15.99 -4.60 4.75
C ALA A 63 15.29 -3.59 3.83
N PHE A 64 15.87 -2.44 3.59
CA PHE A 64 15.28 -1.40 2.74
C PHE A 64 15.28 -1.75 1.25
N ARG A 65 15.99 -2.82 0.82
CA ARG A 65 16.06 -3.26 -0.60
C ARG A 65 16.40 -2.12 -1.55
N SER A 66 17.45 -1.35 -1.23
CA SER A 66 17.85 -0.14 -1.95
C SER A 66 18.60 -0.38 -3.26
N GLY A 67 18.52 -1.57 -3.84
CA GLY A 67 19.14 -1.89 -5.13
C GLY A 67 18.65 -0.95 -6.24
N ALA A 68 19.60 -0.44 -7.05
CA ALA A 68 19.25 0.36 -8.22
C ALA A 68 18.49 -0.50 -9.25
N LEU A 69 17.39 0.02 -9.76
CA LEU A 69 16.63 -0.59 -10.85
C LEU A 69 17.19 -0.10 -12.19
N SER A 70 17.37 -1.00 -13.15
CA SER A 70 17.66 -0.61 -14.54
C SER A 70 16.45 0.12 -15.16
N PRO A 71 16.63 0.88 -16.25
CA PRO A 71 15.51 1.55 -16.91
C PRO A 71 14.35 0.59 -17.30
N ALA A 72 14.69 -0.61 -17.75
CA ALA A 72 13.68 -1.64 -18.06
C ALA A 72 12.92 -2.12 -16.82
N GLN A 73 13.62 -2.30 -15.69
CA GLN A 73 13.00 -2.65 -14.41
C GLN A 73 12.14 -1.51 -13.88
N CYS A 74 12.55 -0.25 -14.07
CA CYS A 74 11.71 0.91 -13.73
C CYS A 74 10.41 0.89 -14.53
N GLY A 75 10.47 0.66 -15.85
CA GLY A 75 9.29 0.57 -16.70
C GLY A 75 8.32 -0.54 -16.27
N TRP A 76 8.81 -1.76 -16.07
CA TRP A 76 7.99 -2.87 -15.58
C TRP A 76 7.49 -2.63 -14.15
N GLY A 77 8.28 -1.98 -13.31
CA GLY A 77 7.88 -1.59 -11.96
C GLY A 77 6.70 -0.62 -11.94
N VAL A 78 6.72 0.39 -12.81
CA VAL A 78 5.60 1.34 -12.95
C VAL A 78 4.36 0.65 -13.50
N ILE A 79 4.49 -0.20 -14.53
CA ILE A 79 3.36 -0.97 -15.06
C ILE A 79 2.73 -1.83 -13.97
N ALA A 80 3.55 -2.57 -13.21
CA ALA A 80 3.06 -3.40 -12.12
C ALA A 80 2.37 -2.56 -11.02
N ALA A 81 2.94 -1.43 -10.64
CA ALA A 81 2.40 -0.52 -9.63
C ALA A 81 1.02 0.03 -10.02
N LEU A 82 0.87 0.48 -11.27
CA LEU A 82 -0.41 0.98 -11.77
C LEU A 82 -1.45 -0.14 -11.92
N ALA A 83 -1.03 -1.31 -12.42
CA ALA A 83 -1.89 -2.48 -12.52
C ALA A 83 -2.38 -2.94 -11.15
N PHE A 84 -1.51 -2.94 -10.12
CA PHE A 84 -1.88 -3.21 -8.74
C PHE A 84 -2.99 -2.27 -8.24
N ALA A 85 -2.81 -0.95 -8.41
CA ALA A 85 -3.82 0.02 -7.99
C ALA A 85 -5.18 -0.24 -8.68
N VAL A 86 -5.18 -0.49 -9.99
CA VAL A 86 -6.39 -0.82 -10.74
C VAL A 86 -7.00 -2.15 -10.26
N THR A 87 -6.19 -3.17 -9.99
CA THR A 87 -6.64 -4.48 -9.47
C THR A 87 -7.41 -4.31 -8.16
N ILE A 88 -6.84 -3.56 -7.21
CA ILE A 88 -7.49 -3.37 -5.90
C ILE A 88 -8.78 -2.56 -6.03
N HIS A 89 -8.78 -1.46 -6.79
CA HIS A 89 -10.01 -0.67 -6.98
C HIS A 89 -11.11 -1.45 -7.71
N ALA A 90 -10.78 -2.23 -8.74
CA ALA A 90 -11.75 -3.07 -9.43
C ALA A 90 -12.31 -4.16 -8.52
N ALA A 91 -11.47 -4.77 -7.66
CA ALA A 91 -11.92 -5.75 -6.66
C ALA A 91 -12.89 -5.14 -5.64
N ILE A 92 -12.63 -3.89 -5.17
CA ILE A 92 -13.52 -3.18 -4.26
C ILE A 92 -14.86 -2.84 -4.95
N VAL A 93 -14.82 -2.36 -6.20
CA VAL A 93 -16.04 -2.11 -6.97
C VAL A 93 -16.88 -3.39 -7.08
N LEU A 94 -16.26 -4.52 -7.43
CA LEU A 94 -16.97 -5.81 -7.52
C LEU A 94 -17.53 -6.26 -6.17
N LEU A 95 -16.78 -6.09 -5.08
CA LEU A 95 -17.29 -6.41 -3.74
C LEU A 95 -18.62 -5.68 -3.48
N PHE A 96 -18.67 -4.37 -3.76
CA PHE A 96 -19.87 -3.55 -3.54
C PHE A 96 -20.99 -3.75 -4.59
N ARG A 97 -20.77 -4.62 -5.56
CA ARG A 97 -21.84 -5.17 -6.41
C ARG A 97 -22.52 -6.38 -5.77
N PHE A 98 -21.88 -7.05 -4.82
CA PHE A 98 -22.47 -8.18 -4.08
C PHE A 98 -23.05 -7.78 -2.73
N VAL A 99 -22.49 -6.77 -2.09
CA VAL A 99 -22.94 -6.27 -0.78
C VAL A 99 -23.14 -4.75 -0.82
N PRO A 100 -24.06 -4.20 -0.01
CA PRO A 100 -24.26 -2.76 0.06
C PRO A 100 -22.97 -2.01 0.49
N TYR A 101 -22.71 -0.87 -0.12
CA TYR A 101 -21.59 -0.01 0.25
C TYR A 101 -21.90 0.74 1.56
N PRO A 102 -21.12 0.53 2.64
CA PRO A 102 -21.39 1.14 3.95
C PRO A 102 -20.76 2.55 4.03
N THR A 103 -21.32 3.50 3.31
CA THR A 103 -20.84 4.89 3.20
C THR A 103 -20.46 5.50 4.55
N GLU A 104 -21.30 5.35 5.56
CA GLU A 104 -21.08 5.95 6.89
C GLU A 104 -19.84 5.36 7.60
N ALA A 105 -19.63 4.05 7.46
CA ALA A 105 -18.49 3.40 8.09
C ALA A 105 -17.16 3.85 7.46
N PHE A 106 -17.11 3.99 6.15
CA PHE A 106 -15.93 4.48 5.44
C PHE A 106 -15.63 5.95 5.78
N ARG A 107 -16.64 6.82 5.76
CA ARG A 107 -16.47 8.25 6.04
C ARG A 107 -16.05 8.55 7.49
N ARG A 108 -16.49 7.76 8.46
CA ARG A 108 -16.05 7.93 9.86
C ARG A 108 -14.56 7.66 10.06
N GLY A 109 -13.97 6.78 9.25
CA GLY A 109 -12.56 6.43 9.36
C GLY A 109 -11.58 7.51 8.88
N TYR A 110 -12.07 8.43 8.02
CA TYR A 110 -11.22 9.45 7.39
C TYR A 110 -11.99 10.75 7.10
N ASP A 111 -12.36 11.46 8.16
CA ASP A 111 -13.09 12.73 8.06
C ASP A 111 -12.13 13.91 7.87
N LEU A 112 -12.24 14.58 6.72
CA LEU A 112 -11.52 15.82 6.40
C LEU A 112 -12.42 17.06 6.43
N SER A 113 -13.62 16.98 7.00
CA SER A 113 -14.58 18.09 7.02
C SER A 113 -14.06 19.31 7.77
N PHE A 114 -13.19 19.12 8.76
CA PHE A 114 -12.53 20.18 9.51
C PHE A 114 -11.56 21.03 8.66
N ILE A 115 -11.15 20.56 7.48
CA ILE A 115 -10.34 21.31 6.53
C ILE A 115 -11.30 22.04 5.57
N SER A 116 -11.44 23.36 5.71
CA SER A 116 -12.37 24.14 4.89
C SER A 116 -11.98 24.22 3.41
N SER A 117 -10.68 24.29 3.11
CA SER A 117 -10.14 24.48 1.77
C SER A 117 -10.02 23.15 0.99
N LEU A 118 -10.66 23.06 -0.19
CA LEU A 118 -10.58 21.90 -1.06
C LEU A 118 -9.14 21.55 -1.50
N PRO A 119 -8.28 22.48 -1.93
CA PRO A 119 -6.88 22.19 -2.21
C PRO A 119 -6.15 21.56 -1.01
N TRP A 120 -6.37 22.04 0.20
CA TRP A 120 -5.74 21.47 1.38
C TRP A 120 -6.28 20.08 1.75
N ARG A 121 -7.53 19.76 1.45
CA ARG A 121 -8.03 18.37 1.55
C ARG A 121 -7.28 17.43 0.62
N TRP A 122 -7.01 17.86 -0.62
CA TRP A 122 -6.20 17.08 -1.55
C TRP A 122 -4.75 16.91 -1.09
N VAL A 123 -4.14 17.96 -0.53
CA VAL A 123 -2.81 17.86 0.08
C VAL A 123 -2.82 16.83 1.22
N ALA A 124 -3.83 16.87 2.10
CA ALA A 124 -3.98 15.92 3.20
C ALA A 124 -4.10 14.47 2.67
N VAL A 125 -4.91 14.21 1.64
CA VAL A 125 -5.05 12.90 0.99
C VAL A 125 -3.71 12.41 0.43
N VAL A 126 -3.02 13.24 -0.34
CA VAL A 126 -1.75 12.87 -0.98
C VAL A 126 -0.66 12.60 0.05
N VAL A 127 -0.54 13.44 1.07
CA VAL A 127 0.46 13.25 2.14
C VAL A 127 0.15 11.99 2.95
N SER A 128 -1.13 11.71 3.26
CA SER A 128 -1.53 10.46 3.91
C SER A 128 -1.12 9.22 3.11
N ALA A 129 -1.40 9.24 1.80
CA ALA A 129 -1.06 8.13 0.91
C ALA A 129 0.46 7.92 0.80
N ILE A 130 1.23 9.01 0.71
CA ILE A 130 2.70 8.94 0.68
C ILE A 130 3.23 8.38 2.00
N SER A 131 2.72 8.86 3.13
CA SER A 131 3.12 8.40 4.46
C SER A 131 2.83 6.90 4.62
N ALA A 132 1.60 6.45 4.33
CA ALA A 132 1.21 5.06 4.40
C ALA A 132 2.09 4.19 3.49
N GLY A 133 2.15 4.48 2.18
CA GLY A 133 2.88 3.67 1.22
C GLY A 133 4.38 3.58 1.51
N MET A 134 5.01 4.67 1.98
CA MET A 134 6.43 4.65 2.35
C MET A 134 6.69 3.89 3.65
N CYS A 135 5.91 4.15 4.68
CA CYS A 135 6.12 3.58 6.01
C CYS A 135 5.75 2.11 6.06
N GLU A 136 4.61 1.75 5.46
CA GLU A 136 4.11 0.38 5.47
C GLU A 136 4.95 -0.53 4.58
N GLU A 137 5.32 -0.11 3.37
CA GLU A 137 6.19 -0.92 2.53
C GLU A 137 7.58 -1.12 3.16
N THR A 138 8.12 -0.08 3.79
CA THR A 138 9.38 -0.20 4.52
C THR A 138 9.26 -1.21 5.67
N GLY A 139 8.21 -1.14 6.47
CA GLY A 139 8.01 -2.04 7.60
C GLY A 139 7.69 -3.47 7.17
N PHE A 140 6.67 -3.66 6.33
CA PHE A 140 6.20 -4.99 5.94
C PHE A 140 7.11 -5.67 4.93
N ARG A 141 7.47 -5.01 3.81
CA ARG A 141 8.23 -5.65 2.71
C ARG A 141 9.72 -5.55 2.92
N GLY A 142 10.15 -4.51 3.65
CA GLY A 142 11.53 -4.34 4.07
C GLY A 142 11.85 -5.13 5.34
N TYR A 143 11.51 -4.60 6.48
CA TYR A 143 11.99 -5.09 7.77
C TYR A 143 11.36 -6.39 8.25
N LEU A 144 10.13 -6.72 7.81
CA LEU A 144 9.47 -7.99 8.15
C LEU A 144 9.71 -9.06 7.08
N GLN A 145 9.33 -8.82 5.83
CA GLN A 145 9.39 -9.82 4.77
C GLN A 145 10.82 -10.23 4.42
N GLN A 146 11.72 -9.28 4.22
CA GLN A 146 13.06 -9.53 3.69
C GLN A 146 13.89 -10.49 4.57
N PRO A 147 13.97 -10.34 5.91
CA PRO A 147 14.72 -11.29 6.74
C PRO A 147 14.06 -12.68 6.83
N ILE A 148 12.74 -12.77 6.69
CA ILE A 148 12.02 -14.05 6.64
C ILE A 148 12.28 -14.72 5.29
N GLU A 149 12.30 -13.96 4.20
CA GLU A 149 12.58 -14.43 2.85
C GLU A 149 13.95 -15.11 2.74
N GLN A 150 14.98 -14.49 3.34
CA GLN A 150 16.34 -15.07 3.38
C GLN A 150 16.41 -16.41 4.11
N ARG A 151 15.54 -16.64 5.08
CA ARG A 151 15.61 -17.84 5.94
C ARG A 151 14.63 -18.93 5.54
N HIS A 152 13.44 -18.56 5.09
CA HIS A 152 12.31 -19.47 4.87
C HIS A 152 11.76 -19.42 3.44
N GLY A 153 12.42 -18.67 2.55
CA GLY A 153 12.00 -18.52 1.17
C GLY A 153 10.87 -17.50 0.97
N ALA A 154 10.70 -17.10 -0.29
CA ALA A 154 9.80 -16.02 -0.67
C ALA A 154 8.33 -16.30 -0.35
N ARG A 155 7.83 -17.52 -0.63
CA ARG A 155 6.43 -17.87 -0.38
C ARG A 155 6.03 -17.66 1.08
N THR A 156 6.81 -18.23 2.00
CA THR A 156 6.57 -18.08 3.44
C THR A 156 6.62 -16.61 3.86
N ALA A 157 7.61 -15.88 3.39
CA ALA A 157 7.81 -14.48 3.76
C ALA A 157 6.66 -13.60 3.28
N ILE A 158 6.20 -13.78 2.03
CA ILE A 158 5.07 -13.05 1.46
C ILE A 158 3.80 -13.33 2.26
N LEU A 159 3.46 -14.60 2.52
CA LEU A 159 2.25 -14.96 3.25
C LEU A 159 2.26 -14.42 4.68
N VAL A 160 3.40 -14.55 5.38
CA VAL A 160 3.54 -14.01 6.76
C VAL A 160 3.42 -12.50 6.76
N SER A 161 4.09 -11.80 5.84
CA SER A 161 3.99 -10.34 5.73
C SER A 161 2.57 -9.88 5.44
N SER A 162 1.88 -10.56 4.50
CA SER A 162 0.50 -10.26 4.14
C SER A 162 -0.48 -10.51 5.29
N PHE A 163 -0.24 -11.54 6.10
CA PHE A 163 -1.03 -11.79 7.29
C PHE A 163 -0.90 -10.66 8.33
N PHE A 164 0.32 -10.19 8.60
CA PHE A 164 0.53 -9.07 9.51
C PHE A 164 0.01 -7.75 8.92
N PHE A 165 0.10 -7.56 7.61
CA PHE A 165 -0.55 -6.46 6.91
C PHE A 165 -2.07 -6.47 7.13
N LEU A 166 -2.72 -7.62 6.93
CA LEU A 166 -4.14 -7.79 7.23
C LEU A 166 -4.47 -7.48 8.69
N LEU A 167 -3.68 -7.96 9.67
CA LEU A 167 -3.91 -7.71 11.08
C LEU A 167 -3.91 -6.22 11.43
N MET A 168 -3.04 -5.42 10.79
CA MET A 168 -3.01 -3.98 10.99
C MET A 168 -4.24 -3.25 10.46
N HIS A 169 -4.97 -3.87 9.53
CA HIS A 169 -6.17 -3.31 8.92
C HIS A 169 -7.48 -3.84 9.53
N LEU A 170 -7.43 -4.67 10.58
CA LEU A 170 -8.62 -5.22 11.22
C LEU A 170 -9.52 -4.16 11.85
N ASN A 171 -8.95 -3.05 12.32
CA ASN A 171 -9.72 -1.92 12.85
C ASN A 171 -10.58 -1.24 11.77
N GLN A 172 -10.25 -1.36 10.49
CA GLN A 172 -11.02 -0.86 9.36
C GLN A 172 -11.96 -1.94 8.80
N ALA A 173 -11.55 -3.19 8.90
CA ALA A 173 -12.28 -4.34 8.36
C ALA A 173 -13.49 -4.76 9.18
N TRP A 174 -13.61 -4.37 10.47
CA TRP A 174 -14.83 -4.61 11.23
C TRP A 174 -16.08 -3.94 10.60
N ALA A 175 -15.86 -2.85 9.88
CA ALA A 175 -16.90 -2.21 9.09
C ALA A 175 -17.34 -3.08 7.91
N MET A 176 -16.45 -3.98 7.41
CA MET A 176 -16.73 -4.84 6.27
C MET A 176 -15.81 -6.05 6.21
N ILE A 177 -16.29 -7.19 6.70
CA ILE A 177 -15.58 -8.48 6.60
C ILE A 177 -15.18 -8.83 5.15
N GLY A 178 -16.00 -8.45 4.16
CA GLY A 178 -15.70 -8.67 2.74
C GLY A 178 -14.43 -7.97 2.23
N MET A 179 -13.91 -6.95 2.93
CA MET A 179 -12.63 -6.31 2.59
C MET A 179 -11.40 -7.16 2.97
N LEU A 180 -11.53 -8.08 3.94
CA LEU A 180 -10.38 -8.87 4.43
C LEU A 180 -9.64 -9.64 3.32
N PRO A 181 -10.31 -10.37 2.40
CA PRO A 181 -9.64 -11.03 1.29
C PRO A 181 -8.91 -10.05 0.37
N ILE A 182 -9.49 -8.86 0.13
CA ILE A 182 -8.88 -7.83 -0.72
C ILE A 182 -7.61 -7.28 -0.07
N VAL A 183 -7.67 -6.94 1.21
CA VAL A 183 -6.51 -6.45 1.98
C VAL A 183 -5.41 -7.51 2.05
N PHE A 184 -5.76 -8.77 2.31
CA PHE A 184 -4.77 -9.86 2.27
C PHE A 184 -4.16 -10.03 0.88
N GLY A 185 -4.99 -10.01 -0.17
CA GLY A 185 -4.56 -10.08 -1.57
C GLY A 185 -3.63 -8.91 -1.94
N ALA A 186 -3.96 -7.68 -1.54
CA ALA A 186 -3.08 -6.53 -1.70
C ALA A 186 -1.72 -6.77 -1.01
N GLY A 187 -1.74 -7.32 0.20
CA GLY A 187 -0.54 -7.74 0.90
C GLY A 187 0.33 -8.70 0.10
N VAL A 188 -0.29 -9.71 -0.51
CA VAL A 188 0.41 -10.71 -1.34
C VAL A 188 1.00 -10.09 -2.60
N LEU A 189 0.23 -9.26 -3.32
CA LEU A 189 0.67 -8.61 -4.55
C LEU A 189 1.85 -7.65 -4.29
N LEU A 190 1.77 -6.79 -3.28
CA LEU A 190 2.87 -5.92 -2.87
C LEU A 190 4.11 -6.72 -2.43
N GLY A 191 3.91 -7.81 -1.69
CA GLY A 191 4.99 -8.73 -1.31
C GLY A 191 5.66 -9.39 -2.51
N LEU A 192 4.88 -9.75 -3.53
CA LEU A 192 5.36 -10.28 -4.79
C LEU A 192 6.17 -9.24 -5.57
N LEU A 193 5.72 -7.97 -5.62
CA LEU A 193 6.45 -6.88 -6.26
C LEU A 193 7.82 -6.64 -5.59
N ALA A 194 7.86 -6.59 -4.27
CA ALA A 194 9.11 -6.41 -3.52
C ALA A 194 10.10 -7.57 -3.75
N TRP A 195 9.60 -8.81 -3.80
CA TRP A 195 10.42 -9.99 -4.09
C TRP A 195 10.91 -10.02 -5.54
N SER A 196 10.03 -9.73 -6.49
CA SER A 196 10.33 -9.81 -7.93
C SER A 196 11.32 -8.75 -8.37
N SER A 197 11.17 -7.52 -7.89
CA SER A 197 12.04 -6.40 -8.21
C SER A 197 13.33 -6.36 -7.38
N GLY A 198 13.34 -6.97 -6.19
CA GLY A 198 14.38 -6.76 -5.19
C GLY A 198 14.43 -5.33 -4.63
N SER A 199 13.38 -4.54 -4.85
CA SER A 199 13.26 -3.13 -4.46
C SER A 199 11.90 -2.85 -3.84
N LEU A 200 11.82 -1.88 -2.93
CA LEU A 200 10.53 -1.41 -2.37
C LEU A 200 9.82 -0.44 -3.32
N MET A 201 10.53 0.18 -4.27
CA MET A 201 9.99 1.28 -5.09
C MET A 201 8.71 0.92 -5.86
N PRO A 202 8.60 -0.21 -6.59
CA PRO A 202 7.37 -0.53 -7.30
C PRO A 202 6.17 -0.71 -6.34
N GLY A 203 6.38 -1.36 -5.20
CA GLY A 203 5.36 -1.52 -4.17
C GLY A 203 4.94 -0.18 -3.56
N MET A 204 5.90 0.69 -3.20
CA MET A 204 5.61 2.03 -2.68
C MET A 204 4.78 2.86 -3.67
N ILE A 205 5.16 2.89 -4.95
CA ILE A 205 4.41 3.63 -5.98
C ILE A 205 2.99 3.08 -6.10
N GLY A 206 2.84 1.76 -6.20
CA GLY A 206 1.53 1.11 -6.32
C GLY A 206 0.63 1.37 -5.11
N HIS A 207 1.19 1.27 -3.91
CA HIS A 207 0.49 1.54 -2.65
C HIS A 207 0.04 3.00 -2.57
N ILE A 208 0.93 3.95 -2.84
CA ILE A 208 0.61 5.40 -2.84
C ILE A 208 -0.51 5.71 -3.84
N VAL A 209 -0.41 5.21 -5.07
CA VAL A 209 -1.42 5.45 -6.11
C VAL A 209 -2.76 4.83 -5.73
N MET A 210 -2.74 3.61 -5.21
CA MET A 210 -3.93 2.93 -4.68
C MET A 210 -4.58 3.75 -3.55
N ASP A 211 -3.79 4.20 -2.57
CA ASP A 211 -4.31 4.94 -1.42
C ASP A 211 -4.84 6.33 -1.78
N ILE A 212 -4.24 7.03 -2.75
CA ILE A 212 -4.81 8.29 -3.25
C ILE A 212 -6.24 8.04 -3.75
N GLY A 213 -6.46 6.98 -4.53
CA GLY A 213 -7.79 6.58 -4.99
C GLY A 213 -8.71 6.17 -3.84
N LEU A 214 -8.21 5.36 -2.90
CA LEU A 214 -8.98 4.92 -1.72
C LEU A 214 -9.44 6.13 -0.89
N PHE A 215 -8.53 7.00 -0.51
CA PHE A 215 -8.85 8.15 0.33
C PHE A 215 -9.72 9.17 -0.40
N ALA A 216 -9.42 9.47 -1.67
CA ALA A 216 -10.16 10.47 -2.41
C ALA A 216 -11.57 10.02 -2.81
N TYR A 217 -11.77 8.77 -3.20
CA TYR A 217 -13.06 8.28 -3.70
C TYR A 217 -13.86 7.55 -2.63
N TRP A 218 -13.27 6.52 -1.99
CA TRP A 218 -14.02 5.66 -1.07
C TRP A 218 -14.24 6.27 0.30
N TRP A 219 -13.25 7.01 0.82
CA TRP A 219 -13.26 7.48 2.21
C TRP A 219 -13.74 8.91 2.37
N THR A 220 -13.38 9.81 1.47
CA THR A 220 -13.73 11.24 1.60
C THR A 220 -14.79 11.71 0.61
N GLY A 221 -14.96 11.02 -0.51
CA GLY A 221 -15.83 11.45 -1.59
C GLY A 221 -15.33 12.68 -2.37
N LEU A 222 -14.06 13.08 -2.21
CA LEU A 222 -13.45 14.20 -2.94
C LEU A 222 -13.40 13.97 -4.46
N ALA A 223 -13.18 12.72 -4.87
CA ALA A 223 -13.13 12.31 -6.28
C ALA A 223 -14.47 11.75 -6.80
N GLY A 224 -15.54 11.88 -6.04
CA GLY A 224 -16.86 11.35 -6.38
C GLY A 224 -17.37 10.31 -5.38
N ASN A 225 -18.53 9.72 -5.66
CA ASN A 225 -19.18 8.76 -4.78
C ASN A 225 -19.55 7.50 -5.54
N PHE A 226 -19.46 6.36 -4.87
CA PHE A 226 -19.92 5.09 -5.41
C PHE A 226 -21.47 5.06 -5.42
N THR A 227 -22.04 4.80 -6.58
CA THR A 227 -23.51 4.82 -6.80
C THR A 227 -24.05 3.55 -7.44
N ALA A 228 -23.18 2.57 -7.75
CA ALA A 228 -23.62 1.34 -8.39
C ALA A 228 -24.48 0.51 -7.43
N ARG A 229 -25.60 -0.06 -7.98
CA ARG A 229 -26.51 -0.88 -7.22
C ARG A 229 -26.03 -2.34 -7.12
N PRO A 230 -26.43 -3.07 -6.05
CA PRO A 230 -26.12 -4.49 -5.92
C PRO A 230 -26.69 -5.32 -7.09
N LEU A 231 -26.01 -6.43 -7.42
CA LEU A 231 -26.46 -7.37 -8.44
C LEU A 231 -27.81 -8.01 -8.13
N SER A 232 -28.15 -8.14 -6.86
CA SER A 232 -29.47 -8.62 -6.41
C SER A 232 -30.63 -7.75 -6.88
N GLU A 233 -30.37 -6.47 -7.18
CA GLU A 233 -31.38 -5.52 -7.66
C GLU A 233 -31.39 -5.37 -9.19
N VAL A 234 -30.22 -5.41 -9.83
CA VAL A 234 -30.08 -5.06 -11.25
C VAL A 234 -29.66 -6.22 -12.13
N GLY A 235 -29.29 -7.36 -11.53
CA GLY A 235 -28.70 -8.47 -12.28
C GLY A 235 -27.29 -8.16 -12.81
N ILE A 236 -26.83 -9.02 -13.72
CA ILE A 236 -25.54 -8.81 -14.41
C ILE A 236 -25.71 -7.72 -15.46
N ASP A 237 -25.12 -6.56 -15.20
CA ASP A 237 -25.18 -5.40 -16.08
C ASP A 237 -23.82 -5.10 -16.74
N GLN A 238 -23.81 -4.16 -17.69
CA GLN A 238 -22.58 -3.75 -18.39
C GLN A 238 -21.47 -3.27 -17.45
N PRO A 239 -21.70 -2.43 -16.42
CA PRO A 239 -20.68 -2.04 -15.46
C PRO A 239 -20.04 -3.23 -14.75
N PHE A 240 -20.80 -4.24 -14.37
CA PHE A 240 -20.27 -5.44 -13.74
C PHE A 240 -19.34 -6.22 -14.68
N VAL A 241 -19.76 -6.43 -15.94
CA VAL A 241 -18.94 -7.14 -16.93
C VAL A 241 -17.65 -6.38 -17.23
N ILE A 242 -17.73 -5.05 -17.42
CA ILE A 242 -16.55 -4.21 -17.67
C ILE A 242 -15.60 -4.27 -16.47
N THR A 243 -16.09 -4.09 -15.24
CA THR A 243 -15.22 -4.11 -14.04
C THR A 243 -14.58 -5.47 -13.84
N SER A 244 -15.31 -6.57 -14.11
CA SER A 244 -14.74 -7.92 -14.06
C SER A 244 -13.62 -8.12 -15.08
N ALA A 245 -13.81 -7.64 -16.31
CA ALA A 245 -12.79 -7.68 -17.34
C ALA A 245 -11.57 -6.81 -16.97
N VAL A 246 -11.78 -5.62 -16.40
CA VAL A 246 -10.72 -4.74 -15.90
C VAL A 246 -9.93 -5.43 -14.78
N LEU A 247 -10.60 -6.05 -13.80
CA LEU A 247 -9.95 -6.79 -12.72
C LEU A 247 -9.04 -7.90 -13.26
N VAL A 248 -9.57 -8.75 -14.13
CA VAL A 248 -8.81 -9.87 -14.69
C VAL A 248 -7.62 -9.36 -15.51
N THR A 249 -7.85 -8.35 -16.36
CA THR A 249 -6.79 -7.78 -17.20
C THR A 249 -5.69 -7.13 -16.35
N ALA A 250 -6.06 -6.31 -15.37
CA ALA A 250 -5.12 -5.63 -14.50
C ALA A 250 -4.29 -6.65 -13.69
N LEU A 251 -4.92 -7.68 -13.13
CA LEU A 251 -4.23 -8.73 -12.40
C LEU A 251 -3.26 -9.51 -13.31
N VAL A 252 -3.65 -9.85 -14.53
CA VAL A 252 -2.77 -10.51 -15.50
C VAL A 252 -1.58 -9.61 -15.85
N VAL A 253 -1.81 -8.33 -16.12
CA VAL A 253 -0.75 -7.36 -16.41
C VAL A 253 0.21 -7.23 -15.24
N GLU A 254 -0.28 -7.15 -14.00
CA GLU A 254 0.53 -7.09 -12.79
C GLU A 254 1.42 -8.32 -12.64
N LEU A 255 0.85 -9.52 -12.77
CA LEU A 255 1.59 -10.79 -12.65
C LEU A 255 2.64 -10.94 -13.76
N LEU A 256 2.32 -10.55 -15.00
CA LEU A 256 3.28 -10.53 -16.10
C LEU A 256 4.41 -9.53 -15.86
N ALA A 257 4.10 -8.33 -15.37
CA ALA A 257 5.09 -7.33 -15.06
C ALA A 257 6.00 -7.78 -13.89
N ALA A 258 5.44 -8.39 -12.85
CA ALA A 258 6.20 -8.97 -11.75
C ALA A 258 7.13 -10.11 -12.24
N TRP A 259 6.66 -10.96 -13.14
CA TRP A 259 7.47 -11.99 -13.76
C TRP A 259 8.63 -11.40 -14.59
N ARG A 260 8.38 -10.38 -15.41
CA ARG A 260 9.43 -9.64 -16.17
C ARG A 260 10.45 -8.99 -15.25
N LEU A 261 10.02 -8.37 -14.16
CA LEU A 261 10.89 -7.83 -13.12
C LEU A 261 11.83 -8.92 -12.56
N ARG A 262 11.29 -10.11 -12.27
CA ARG A 262 12.06 -11.22 -11.74
C ARG A 262 13.12 -11.72 -12.71
N GLN A 263 12.79 -11.88 -13.99
CA GLN A 263 13.76 -12.28 -15.01
C GLN A 263 14.92 -11.29 -15.11
N SER A 264 14.63 -9.99 -15.14
CA SER A 264 15.65 -8.94 -15.22
C SER A 264 16.57 -8.90 -13.99
N THR A 265 16.04 -9.26 -12.81
CA THR A 265 16.81 -9.28 -11.56
C THR A 265 17.75 -10.48 -11.47
N THR A 266 17.39 -11.61 -12.11
CA THR A 266 18.21 -12.85 -12.11
C THR A 266 19.40 -12.76 -13.09
N VAL A 267 19.25 -12.01 -14.17
CA VAL A 267 20.34 -11.82 -15.18
C VAL A 267 21.39 -10.83 -14.69
N ALA A 268 21.08 -9.95 -13.76
CA ALA A 268 21.97 -8.92 -13.22
C ALA A 268 22.81 -9.40 -12.01
N ARG A 269 22.64 -10.64 -11.55
CA ARG A 269 23.42 -11.30 -10.47
C ARG A 269 24.38 -12.31 -11.06
#